data_65572f3e15fd59d7878b90edec323d50
#
_entry.id   65572f3e15fd59d7878b90edec323d50
#
_cell.length_a   1.000
_cell.length_b   1.000
_cell.length_c   1.000
_cell.angle_alpha   90.00
_cell.angle_beta   90.00
_cell.angle_gamma   90.00
#
_symmetry.space_group_name_H-M   'P 1'
#
loop_
_entity.id
_entity.type
_entity.pdbx_description
1 polymer ?
#
loop_
_entity_poly.entity_id
_entity_poly.type
_entity_poly.pdbx_seq_one_letter_code
_entity_poly.pdbx_strand_id
1 'polypeptide(L)'
;MKNLGLTVNSETGFAVYRNKEGEITFTEFDGYKTSKLDRASQTMKGFKKGEFRLHVARMYRPEVLLVQSDLDKELIKYGALPYIVGSPTHDKSTLRIGTILGKQYVSLVAIPNFQVDSLHESLKRFGTDLRSISYYGEGLYQLCRDKAKKDVPTVIISSDKTITIGLVFINGLLCAARYYNDGEHKVGFVERLISSTTLAQDLPKCQIALFTSENDVWQKQLKSFDVLKIKRYFSSHKEILHPMWYNSLGLMLKKGGIFNA
;
A
#
# COMPACT_ATOMS: atom_id res chain seq x y z
N MET A 1 1.60 -23.37 0.52
CA MET A 1 0.94 -22.35 1.37
C MET A 1 0.36 -21.27 0.47
N LYS A 2 -0.88 -20.86 0.74
CA LYS A 2 -1.61 -19.82 0.00
C LYS A 2 -1.27 -18.44 0.58
N ASN A 3 -1.36 -17.38 -0.22
CA ASN A 3 -1.17 -16.02 0.30
C ASN A 3 -2.48 -15.45 0.84
N LEU A 4 -2.39 -14.74 1.96
CA LEU A 4 -3.45 -13.95 2.57
C LEU A 4 -2.99 -12.49 2.60
N GLY A 5 -3.74 -11.60 2.00
CA GLY A 5 -3.53 -10.15 2.13
C GLY A 5 -4.44 -9.59 3.21
N LEU A 6 -3.87 -8.80 4.10
CA LEU A 6 -4.58 -8.18 5.23
C LEU A 6 -4.27 -6.67 5.28
N THR A 7 -5.30 -5.85 5.26
CA THR A 7 -5.18 -4.43 5.53
C THR A 7 -6.00 -4.07 6.77
N VAL A 8 -5.40 -3.34 7.68
CA VAL A 8 -6.04 -2.96 8.95
C VAL A 8 -5.94 -1.46 9.21
N ASN A 9 -6.95 -0.91 9.86
CA ASN A 9 -6.90 0.38 10.54
C ASN A 9 -7.22 0.18 12.03
N SER A 10 -7.48 1.28 12.77
CA SER A 10 -7.83 1.21 14.20
C SER A 10 -9.15 0.50 14.47
N GLU A 11 -10.06 0.49 13.51
CA GLU A 11 -11.45 0.06 13.69
C GLU A 11 -11.78 -1.22 12.93
N THR A 12 -11.22 -1.39 11.74
CA THR A 12 -11.61 -2.45 10.81
C THR A 12 -10.40 -3.15 10.21
N GLY A 13 -10.54 -4.43 9.93
CA GLY A 13 -9.58 -5.21 9.17
C GLY A 13 -10.24 -5.86 7.94
N PHE A 14 -9.50 -5.93 6.85
CA PHE A 14 -9.93 -6.48 5.57
C PHE A 14 -8.98 -7.57 5.12
N ALA A 15 -9.45 -8.81 5.11
CA ALA A 15 -8.68 -9.98 4.70
C ALA A 15 -9.15 -10.49 3.32
N VAL A 16 -8.19 -10.75 2.43
CA VAL A 16 -8.45 -11.34 1.11
C VAL A 16 -7.55 -12.55 0.90
N TYR A 17 -8.13 -13.66 0.51
CA TYR A 17 -7.44 -14.93 0.29
C TYR A 17 -8.13 -15.77 -0.78
N ARG A 18 -7.48 -16.86 -1.23
CA ARG A 18 -8.14 -17.89 -2.06
C ARG A 18 -8.59 -19.03 -1.19
N ASN A 19 -9.88 -19.39 -1.32
CA ASN A 19 -10.46 -20.58 -0.66
C ASN A 19 -9.88 -21.89 -1.27
N LYS A 20 -10.42 -23.04 -0.86
CA LYS A 20 -9.97 -24.35 -1.37
C LYS A 20 -10.29 -24.53 -2.85
N GLU A 21 -11.39 -23.99 -3.31
CA GLU A 21 -11.86 -24.01 -4.69
C GLU A 21 -11.08 -23.04 -5.60
N GLY A 22 -10.17 -22.24 -5.04
CA GLY A 22 -9.37 -21.25 -5.75
C GLY A 22 -10.05 -19.90 -5.96
N GLU A 23 -11.27 -19.73 -5.44
CA GLU A 23 -12.02 -18.49 -5.53
C GLU A 23 -11.47 -17.42 -4.58
N ILE A 24 -11.54 -16.16 -5.01
CA ILE A 24 -11.16 -15.04 -4.15
C ILE A 24 -12.26 -14.82 -3.11
N THR A 25 -11.90 -14.99 -1.86
CA THR A 25 -12.77 -14.79 -0.70
C THR A 25 -12.26 -13.62 0.10
N PHE A 26 -13.17 -12.87 0.69
CA PHE A 26 -12.87 -11.71 1.53
C PHE A 26 -13.70 -11.73 2.81
N THR A 27 -13.12 -11.20 3.87
CA THR A 27 -13.75 -11.11 5.19
C THR A 27 -13.38 -9.78 5.82
N GLU A 28 -14.39 -9.06 6.26
CA GLU A 28 -14.25 -7.87 7.09
C GLU A 28 -14.40 -8.24 8.55
N PHE A 29 -13.65 -7.60 9.42
CA PHE A 29 -13.73 -7.80 10.86
C PHE A 29 -13.37 -6.52 11.62
N ASP A 30 -13.87 -6.39 12.83
CA ASP A 30 -13.70 -5.21 13.66
C ASP A 30 -12.29 -5.10 14.23
N GLY A 31 -11.46 -4.27 13.64
CA GLY A 31 -10.15 -3.88 14.14
C GLY A 31 -9.11 -5.00 14.23
N TYR A 32 -7.92 -4.64 14.69
CA TYR A 32 -6.78 -5.57 14.82
C TYR A 32 -6.44 -5.92 16.28
N LYS A 33 -7.30 -5.56 17.24
CA LYS A 33 -7.12 -5.96 18.65
C LYS A 33 -7.09 -7.48 18.74
N THR A 34 -6.16 -8.02 19.50
CA THR A 34 -5.82 -9.45 19.60
C THR A 34 -7.04 -10.36 19.77
N SER A 35 -8.00 -9.97 20.60
CA SER A 35 -9.23 -10.73 20.83
C SER A 35 -10.17 -10.77 19.62
N LYS A 36 -10.11 -9.76 18.75
CA LYS A 36 -10.95 -9.68 17.56
C LYS A 36 -10.34 -10.42 16.37
N LEU A 37 -9.01 -10.44 16.24
CA LEU A 37 -8.31 -11.24 15.23
C LEU A 37 -8.50 -12.75 15.46
N ASP A 38 -8.49 -13.22 16.69
CA ASP A 38 -8.79 -14.62 17.01
C ASP A 38 -10.22 -15.00 16.55
N ARG A 39 -11.20 -14.15 16.79
CA ARG A 39 -12.58 -14.35 16.30
C ARG A 39 -12.65 -14.31 14.78
N ALA A 40 -11.96 -13.36 14.13
CA ALA A 40 -11.91 -13.25 12.68
C ALA A 40 -11.38 -14.53 12.04
N SER A 41 -10.31 -15.13 12.58
CA SER A 41 -9.76 -16.38 12.06
C SER A 41 -10.74 -17.55 12.13
N GLN A 42 -11.66 -17.55 13.10
CA GLN A 42 -12.70 -18.56 13.24
C GLN A 42 -13.88 -18.37 12.26
N THR A 43 -14.14 -17.12 11.87
CA THR A 43 -15.23 -16.77 10.94
C THR A 43 -14.82 -16.88 9.47
N MET A 44 -13.53 -16.89 9.17
CA MET A 44 -13.03 -16.97 7.80
C MET A 44 -13.30 -18.36 7.21
N LYS A 45 -14.24 -18.44 6.27
CA LYS A 45 -14.68 -19.68 5.64
C LYS A 45 -13.51 -20.40 4.95
N GLY A 46 -13.22 -21.62 5.36
CA GLY A 46 -12.15 -22.44 4.81
C GLY A 46 -10.73 -22.03 5.24
N PHE A 47 -10.62 -21.15 6.24
CA PHE A 47 -9.34 -20.77 6.83
C PHE A 47 -8.84 -21.84 7.80
N LYS A 48 -7.60 -22.27 7.63
CA LYS A 48 -6.91 -23.14 8.59
C LYS A 48 -5.58 -22.49 8.96
N LYS A 49 -5.33 -22.39 10.26
CA LYS A 49 -4.07 -21.92 10.81
C LYS A 49 -2.90 -22.71 10.18
N GLY A 50 -1.84 -22.01 9.79
CA GLY A 50 -0.66 -22.63 9.16
C GLY A 50 -0.72 -22.87 7.65
N GLU A 51 -1.89 -22.76 7.00
CA GLU A 51 -2.00 -22.92 5.54
C GLU A 51 -1.68 -21.65 4.75
N PHE A 52 -1.63 -20.49 5.39
CA PHE A 52 -1.49 -19.19 4.74
C PHE A 52 -0.18 -18.49 5.09
N ARG A 53 0.37 -17.80 4.09
CA ARG A 53 1.42 -16.79 4.23
C ARG A 53 0.77 -15.43 4.31
N LEU A 54 0.94 -14.75 5.42
CA LEU A 54 0.29 -13.48 5.70
C LEU A 54 1.15 -12.31 5.18
N HIS A 55 0.53 -11.48 4.35
CA HIS A 55 1.05 -10.19 3.93
C HIS A 55 0.14 -9.11 4.49
N VAL A 56 0.68 -8.23 5.35
CA VAL A 56 -0.13 -7.25 6.06
C VAL A 56 0.31 -5.83 5.77
N ALA A 57 -0.65 -4.90 5.70
CA ALA A 57 -0.40 -3.47 5.75
C ALA A 57 -1.35 -2.80 6.74
N ARG A 58 -0.87 -1.79 7.44
CA ARG A 58 -1.71 -0.89 8.21
C ARG A 58 -2.06 0.34 7.37
N MET A 59 -3.32 0.78 7.41
CA MET A 59 -3.75 2.00 6.76
C MET A 59 -3.17 3.20 7.49
N TYR A 60 -2.01 3.62 7.06
CA TYR A 60 -1.27 4.76 7.60
C TYR A 60 -0.44 5.37 6.48
N ARG A 61 -0.21 6.67 6.56
CA ARG A 61 0.70 7.34 5.62
C ARG A 61 2.12 6.86 5.85
N PRO A 62 2.79 6.26 4.85
CA PRO A 62 4.21 5.98 4.96
C PRO A 62 5.01 7.28 4.92
N GLU A 63 6.10 7.34 5.64
CA GLU A 63 7.11 8.37 5.46
C GLU A 63 8.01 7.99 4.30
N VAL A 64 8.22 8.92 3.38
CA VAL A 64 8.94 8.66 2.14
C VAL A 64 10.07 9.66 1.99
N LEU A 65 11.27 9.13 1.76
CA LEU A 65 12.43 9.89 1.34
C LEU A 65 12.90 9.38 -0.03
N LEU A 66 12.91 10.24 -1.04
CA LEU A 66 13.45 9.96 -2.35
C LEU A 66 14.72 10.78 -2.56
N VAL A 67 15.83 10.09 -2.83
CA VAL A 67 17.14 10.73 -3.02
C VAL A 67 17.77 10.23 -4.32
N GLN A 68 18.28 11.15 -5.14
CA GLN A 68 19.17 10.80 -6.24
C GLN A 68 20.53 10.39 -5.67
N SER A 69 21.11 9.29 -6.17
CA SER A 69 22.39 8.79 -5.70
C SER A 69 23.13 8.09 -6.82
N ASP A 70 24.38 8.46 -7.03
CA ASP A 70 25.29 7.80 -7.97
C ASP A 70 26.16 6.73 -7.29
N LEU A 71 25.95 6.49 -5.99
CA LEU A 71 26.68 5.49 -5.22
C LEU A 71 26.31 4.07 -5.65
N ASP A 72 27.25 3.14 -5.47
CA ASP A 72 26.99 1.72 -5.60
C ASP A 72 25.85 1.24 -4.69
N LYS A 73 25.08 0.26 -5.14
CA LYS A 73 23.91 -0.25 -4.42
C LYS A 73 24.22 -0.78 -3.03
N GLU A 74 25.39 -1.39 -2.85
CA GLU A 74 25.79 -1.89 -1.55
C GLU A 74 26.16 -0.73 -0.61
N LEU A 75 26.88 0.27 -1.11
CA LEU A 75 27.20 1.48 -0.34
C LEU A 75 25.92 2.24 0.07
N ILE A 76 24.92 2.29 -0.82
CA ILE A 76 23.63 2.89 -0.48
C ILE A 76 22.94 2.13 0.67
N LYS A 77 22.93 0.81 0.62
CA LYS A 77 22.32 0.00 1.69
C LYS A 77 23.01 0.26 3.03
N TYR A 78 24.34 0.29 3.06
CA TYR A 78 25.10 0.59 4.29
C TYR A 78 24.94 2.03 4.75
N GLY A 79 24.97 3.00 3.83
CA GLY A 79 24.82 4.41 4.13
C GLY A 79 23.40 4.84 4.52
N ALA A 80 22.38 4.14 4.05
CA ALA A 80 20.99 4.42 4.42
C ALA A 80 20.62 3.90 5.81
N LEU A 81 21.28 2.84 6.29
CA LEU A 81 21.08 2.27 7.63
C LEU A 81 21.13 3.32 8.76
N PRO A 82 22.12 4.23 8.84
CA PRO A 82 22.16 5.26 9.88
C PRO A 82 20.97 6.23 9.83
N TYR A 83 20.47 6.55 8.64
CA TYR A 83 19.27 7.41 8.49
C TYR A 83 18.00 6.72 8.94
N ILE A 84 17.97 5.39 8.81
CA ILE A 84 16.85 4.55 9.22
C ILE A 84 16.92 4.29 10.73
N VAL A 85 18.10 3.89 11.22
CA VAL A 85 18.36 3.52 12.60
C VAL A 85 18.53 4.75 13.50
N GLY A 86 18.94 5.88 12.95
CA GLY A 86 19.07 7.16 13.67
C GLY A 86 17.76 7.79 14.09
N SER A 87 16.62 7.32 13.57
CA SER A 87 15.31 7.73 14.06
C SER A 87 14.81 6.71 15.08
N PRO A 88 14.70 7.06 16.38
CA PRO A 88 14.24 6.14 17.43
C PRO A 88 12.79 5.67 17.20
N THR A 89 12.10 6.22 16.22
CA THR A 89 10.71 5.90 15.90
C THR A 89 10.54 4.98 14.71
N HIS A 90 11.63 4.63 13.96
CA HIS A 90 11.54 3.95 12.67
C HIS A 90 12.58 2.84 12.51
N ASP A 91 12.36 1.65 13.08
CA ASP A 91 13.26 0.49 12.93
C ASP A 91 13.04 -0.27 11.61
N LYS A 92 11.90 -0.09 10.98
CA LYS A 92 11.56 -0.86 9.78
C LYS A 92 11.28 0.05 8.61
N SER A 93 12.18 -0.01 7.66
CA SER A 93 12.04 0.71 6.40
C SER A 93 12.28 -0.22 5.22
N THR A 94 11.67 0.13 4.12
CA THR A 94 11.96 -0.49 2.82
C THR A 94 12.88 0.41 2.04
N LEU A 95 14.02 -0.12 1.64
CA LEU A 95 14.91 0.54 0.71
C LEU A 95 14.72 -0.08 -0.68
N ARG A 96 14.42 0.76 -1.66
CA ARG A 96 14.38 0.37 -3.07
C ARG A 96 15.28 1.27 -3.88
N ILE A 97 16.03 0.67 -4.79
CA ILE A 97 16.89 1.37 -5.74
C ILE A 97 16.33 1.15 -7.13
N GLY A 98 16.20 2.21 -7.90
CA GLY A 98 15.69 2.17 -9.26
C GLY A 98 16.13 3.36 -10.08
N THR A 99 15.76 3.36 -11.35
CA THR A 99 16.11 4.42 -12.30
C THR A 99 14.87 5.20 -12.69
N ILE A 100 14.96 6.53 -12.66
CA ILE A 100 13.93 7.46 -13.13
C ILE A 100 14.62 8.44 -14.08
N LEU A 101 14.11 8.59 -15.29
CA LEU A 101 14.69 9.50 -16.32
C LEU A 101 16.20 9.27 -16.53
N GLY A 102 16.63 8.02 -16.50
CA GLY A 102 18.05 7.64 -16.68
C GLY A 102 18.95 7.83 -15.46
N LYS A 103 18.47 8.45 -14.37
CA LYS A 103 19.24 8.68 -13.13
C LYS A 103 18.86 7.65 -12.06
N GLN A 104 19.83 7.26 -11.23
CA GLN A 104 19.58 6.34 -10.12
C GLN A 104 18.95 7.09 -8.94
N TYR A 105 17.90 6.49 -8.37
CA TYR A 105 17.21 6.97 -7.18
C TYR A 105 17.10 5.89 -6.13
N VAL A 106 17.11 6.34 -4.89
CA VAL A 106 16.85 5.53 -3.69
C VAL A 106 15.54 6.00 -3.09
N SER A 107 14.59 5.10 -2.95
CA SER A 107 13.35 5.33 -2.22
C SER A 107 13.43 4.63 -0.87
N LEU A 108 13.42 5.40 0.19
CA LEU A 108 13.30 4.93 1.57
C LEU A 108 11.86 5.12 2.01
N VAL A 109 11.20 4.05 2.43
CA VAL A 109 9.83 4.08 2.96
C VAL A 109 9.86 3.57 4.37
N ALA A 110 9.57 4.43 5.33
CA ALA A 110 9.58 4.11 6.75
C ALA A 110 8.16 3.91 7.29
N ILE A 111 8.03 2.93 8.20
CA ILE A 111 6.83 2.66 8.97
C ILE A 111 7.20 2.78 10.44
N PRO A 112 6.46 3.58 11.24
CA PRO A 112 6.75 3.73 12.65
C PRO A 112 6.76 2.40 13.41
N ASN A 113 7.75 2.18 14.27
CA ASN A 113 7.95 0.95 15.05
C ASN A 113 6.72 0.52 15.82
N PHE A 114 6.12 1.46 16.56
CA PHE A 114 4.95 1.15 17.37
C PHE A 114 3.81 0.52 16.56
N GLN A 115 3.73 0.83 15.25
CA GLN A 115 2.72 0.23 14.38
C GLN A 115 3.11 -1.18 13.99
N VAL A 116 4.40 -1.44 13.75
CA VAL A 116 4.91 -2.76 13.42
C VAL A 116 4.79 -3.69 14.61
N ASP A 117 5.21 -3.24 15.79
CA ASP A 117 5.18 -4.04 17.02
C ASP A 117 3.74 -4.36 17.43
N SER A 118 2.86 -3.39 17.40
CA SER A 118 1.43 -3.58 17.64
C SER A 118 0.80 -4.59 16.68
N LEU A 119 1.15 -4.53 15.39
CA LEU A 119 0.71 -5.52 14.41
C LEU A 119 1.30 -6.89 14.69
N HIS A 120 2.59 -6.97 14.98
CA HIS A 120 3.29 -8.23 15.22
C HIS A 120 2.68 -8.98 16.42
N GLU A 121 2.49 -8.30 17.54
CA GLU A 121 1.86 -8.88 18.73
C GLU A 121 0.41 -9.35 18.45
N SER A 122 -0.35 -8.55 17.70
CA SER A 122 -1.72 -8.91 17.34
C SER A 122 -1.77 -10.11 16.38
N LEU A 123 -0.80 -10.23 15.48
CA LEU A 123 -0.78 -11.26 14.43
C LEU A 123 -0.18 -12.58 14.89
N LYS A 124 0.64 -12.62 15.94
CA LYS A 124 1.15 -13.86 16.55
C LYS A 124 0.02 -14.84 16.86
N ARG A 125 -1.13 -14.34 17.28
CA ARG A 125 -2.32 -15.15 17.62
C ARG A 125 -3.18 -15.52 16.42
N PHE A 126 -2.99 -14.84 15.28
CA PHE A 126 -3.74 -15.18 14.06
C PHE A 126 -3.35 -16.55 13.52
N GLY A 127 -2.19 -17.07 13.95
CA GLY A 127 -1.74 -18.44 13.66
C GLY A 127 -1.39 -18.68 12.20
N THR A 128 -0.90 -17.64 11.53
CA THR A 128 -0.40 -17.69 10.16
C THR A 128 1.11 -17.44 10.14
N ASP A 129 1.75 -17.85 9.06
CA ASP A 129 3.15 -17.52 8.78
C ASP A 129 3.21 -16.06 8.27
N LEU A 130 3.61 -15.14 9.16
CA LEU A 130 3.80 -13.72 8.80
C LEU A 130 5.00 -13.57 7.86
N ARG A 131 4.74 -13.25 6.60
CA ARG A 131 5.77 -13.12 5.56
C ARG A 131 6.19 -11.70 5.29
N SER A 132 5.29 -10.74 5.41
CA SER A 132 5.67 -9.34 5.23
C SER A 132 4.73 -8.39 5.94
N ILE A 133 5.32 -7.33 6.47
CA ILE A 133 4.63 -6.11 6.84
C ILE A 133 4.96 -5.09 5.75
N SER A 134 3.96 -4.47 5.15
CA SER A 134 4.10 -3.51 4.06
C SER A 134 3.46 -2.18 4.45
N TYR A 135 3.89 -1.10 3.80
CA TYR A 135 3.17 0.18 3.90
C TYR A 135 1.84 0.11 3.14
N TYR A 136 0.89 0.94 3.56
CA TYR A 136 -0.37 1.08 2.84
C TYR A 136 -0.13 1.65 1.44
N GLY A 137 -0.80 1.06 0.45
CA GLY A 137 -0.66 1.42 -0.96
C GLY A 137 0.27 0.50 -1.75
N GLU A 138 1.11 -0.30 -1.12
CA GLU A 138 1.90 -1.33 -1.81
C GLU A 138 0.99 -2.30 -2.57
N GLY A 139 -0.08 -2.77 -1.93
CA GLY A 139 -1.06 -3.63 -2.56
C GLY A 139 -1.81 -2.93 -3.70
N LEU A 140 -2.18 -1.67 -3.52
CA LEU A 140 -2.83 -0.87 -4.56
C LEU A 140 -1.93 -0.74 -5.80
N TYR A 141 -0.64 -0.48 -5.60
CA TYR A 141 0.33 -0.41 -6.68
C TYR A 141 0.45 -1.74 -7.43
N GLN A 142 0.44 -2.88 -6.74
CA GLN A 142 0.49 -4.19 -7.39
C GLN A 142 -0.67 -4.42 -8.37
N LEU A 143 -1.84 -3.83 -8.13
CA LEU A 143 -3.02 -3.96 -9.00
C LEU A 143 -2.93 -3.12 -10.29
N CYS A 144 -2.13 -2.08 -10.31
CA CYS A 144 -1.98 -1.20 -11.46
C CYS A 144 -0.59 -1.24 -12.11
N ARG A 145 0.36 -1.95 -11.49
CA ARG A 145 1.77 -2.01 -11.91
C ARG A 145 1.96 -2.33 -13.39
N ASP A 146 1.21 -3.30 -13.91
CA ASP A 146 1.36 -3.75 -15.30
C ASP A 146 0.82 -2.71 -16.33
N LYS A 147 0.14 -1.68 -15.86
CA LYS A 147 -0.38 -0.57 -16.67
C LYS A 147 0.41 0.73 -16.46
N ALA A 148 1.28 0.75 -15.46
CA ALA A 148 2.14 1.88 -15.20
C ALA A 148 3.16 2.05 -16.33
N LYS A 149 3.20 3.24 -16.93
CA LYS A 149 4.17 3.57 -17.98
C LYS A 149 5.52 3.89 -17.36
N LYS A 150 6.58 3.52 -18.08
CA LYS A 150 7.96 3.83 -17.66
C LYS A 150 8.16 5.35 -17.60
N ASP A 151 8.85 5.81 -16.57
CA ASP A 151 9.19 7.21 -16.29
C ASP A 151 7.98 8.17 -16.22
N VAL A 152 6.76 7.62 -16.11
CA VAL A 152 5.53 8.39 -15.92
C VAL A 152 5.03 8.20 -14.48
N PRO A 153 4.74 9.28 -13.74
CA PRO A 153 4.18 9.15 -12.40
C PRO A 153 2.84 8.42 -12.44
N THR A 154 2.72 7.39 -11.62
CA THR A 154 1.44 6.75 -11.31
C THR A 154 0.97 7.26 -9.96
N VAL A 155 -0.03 8.12 -9.97
CA VAL A 155 -0.64 8.65 -8.75
C VAL A 155 -1.77 7.73 -8.32
N ILE A 156 -1.61 7.11 -7.17
CA ILE A 156 -2.65 6.29 -6.55
C ILE A 156 -3.43 7.17 -5.58
N ILE A 157 -4.73 7.27 -5.80
CA ILE A 157 -5.66 7.92 -4.88
C ILE A 157 -6.50 6.84 -4.23
N SER A 158 -6.39 6.75 -2.91
CA SER A 158 -7.22 5.89 -2.07
C SER A 158 -8.08 6.80 -1.19
N SER A 159 -9.37 6.80 -1.41
CA SER A 159 -10.29 7.71 -0.73
C SER A 159 -11.54 6.99 -0.25
N ASP A 160 -11.90 7.22 0.99
CA ASP A 160 -13.20 6.91 1.54
C ASP A 160 -13.81 8.19 2.16
N LYS A 161 -14.92 8.05 2.90
CA LYS A 161 -15.61 9.20 3.52
C LYS A 161 -14.78 9.89 4.61
N THR A 162 -13.77 9.25 5.15
CA THR A 162 -13.04 9.73 6.33
C THR A 162 -11.61 10.15 5.99
N ILE A 163 -11.00 9.50 4.99
CA ILE A 163 -9.57 9.62 4.73
C ILE A 163 -9.30 9.60 3.22
N THR A 164 -8.40 10.47 2.79
CA THR A 164 -7.80 10.41 1.45
C THR A 164 -6.29 10.26 1.56
N ILE A 165 -5.76 9.21 0.96
CA ILE A 165 -4.32 8.95 0.86
C ILE A 165 -3.92 9.02 -0.61
N GLY A 166 -2.91 9.83 -0.90
CA GLY A 166 -2.29 9.91 -2.21
C GLY A 166 -0.86 9.42 -2.17
N LEU A 167 -0.50 8.62 -3.17
CA LEU A 167 0.83 8.04 -3.31
C LEU A 167 1.32 8.25 -4.74
N VAL A 168 2.58 8.64 -4.91
CA VAL A 168 3.21 8.78 -6.23
C VAL A 168 4.24 7.68 -6.41
N PHE A 169 4.05 6.87 -7.43
CA PHE A 169 5.01 5.84 -7.85
C PHE A 169 5.61 6.18 -9.21
N ILE A 170 6.91 5.96 -9.36
CA ILE A 170 7.61 6.01 -10.65
C ILE A 170 8.49 4.78 -10.74
N ASN A 171 8.34 3.99 -11.80
CA ASN A 171 9.12 2.75 -12.02
C ASN A 171 9.16 1.82 -10.80
N GLY A 172 8.11 1.77 -9.99
CA GLY A 172 8.02 0.95 -8.79
C GLY A 172 8.61 1.55 -7.52
N LEU A 173 9.20 2.73 -7.62
CA LEU A 173 9.66 3.50 -6.45
C LEU A 173 8.51 4.34 -5.92
N LEU A 174 8.25 4.30 -4.62
CA LEU A 174 7.36 5.25 -3.98
C LEU A 174 8.13 6.57 -3.78
N CYS A 175 7.65 7.63 -4.42
CA CYS A 175 8.34 8.92 -4.48
C CYS A 175 7.76 9.95 -3.52
N ALA A 176 6.45 9.88 -3.24
CA ALA A 176 5.78 10.75 -2.29
C ALA A 176 4.52 10.09 -1.72
N ALA A 177 4.13 10.52 -0.52
CA ALA A 177 2.88 10.16 0.12
C ALA A 177 2.26 11.37 0.81
N ARG A 178 0.95 11.55 0.66
CA ARG A 178 0.17 12.58 1.34
C ARG A 178 -1.11 11.96 1.92
N TYR A 179 -1.55 12.56 3.01
CA TYR A 179 -2.71 12.14 3.76
C TYR A 179 -3.56 13.37 4.10
N TYR A 180 -4.85 13.24 3.95
CA TYR A 180 -5.82 14.28 4.30
C TYR A 180 -6.99 13.65 5.05
N ASN A 181 -7.41 14.30 6.11
CA ASN A 181 -8.66 13.98 6.80
C ASN A 181 -9.84 14.44 5.93
N ASP A 182 -11.02 13.93 6.26
CA ASP A 182 -12.25 14.25 5.57
C ASP A 182 -12.55 15.76 5.57
N GLY A 183 -13.01 16.27 4.42
CA GLY A 183 -13.39 17.69 4.22
C GLY A 183 -12.27 18.60 3.74
N GLU A 184 -11.01 18.23 3.82
CA GLU A 184 -9.91 19.05 3.33
C GLU A 184 -9.66 18.85 1.82
N HIS A 185 -10.09 19.85 1.06
CA HIS A 185 -9.68 20.21 -0.31
C HIS A 185 -9.22 19.09 -1.24
N LYS A 186 -10.16 18.33 -1.76
CA LYS A 186 -9.92 17.39 -2.87
C LYS A 186 -9.46 18.14 -4.14
N VAL A 187 -9.84 19.43 -4.28
CA VAL A 187 -9.45 20.28 -5.43
C VAL A 187 -7.94 20.53 -5.43
N GLY A 188 -7.29 20.30 -6.58
CA GLY A 188 -5.84 20.45 -6.73
C GLY A 188 -5.02 19.43 -5.93
N PHE A 189 -5.63 18.35 -5.46
CA PHE A 189 -4.95 17.32 -4.69
C PHE A 189 -3.80 16.64 -5.45
N VAL A 190 -4.06 16.30 -6.73
CA VAL A 190 -3.09 15.61 -7.58
C VAL A 190 -1.89 16.50 -7.85
N GLU A 191 -2.12 17.76 -8.17
CA GLU A 191 -1.05 18.74 -8.43
C GLU A 191 -0.18 18.97 -7.20
N ARG A 192 -0.80 19.14 -6.03
CA ARG A 192 -0.05 19.29 -4.76
C ARG A 192 0.73 18.03 -4.40
N LEU A 193 0.19 16.86 -4.70
CA LEU A 193 0.86 15.59 -4.44
C LEU A 193 2.09 15.45 -5.35
N ILE A 194 1.95 15.72 -6.64
CA ILE A 194 3.07 15.67 -7.59
C ILE A 194 4.13 16.71 -7.24
N SER A 195 3.72 17.95 -6.96
CA SER A 195 4.65 19.01 -6.57
C SER A 195 5.41 18.75 -5.27
N SER A 196 4.93 17.78 -4.47
CA SER A 196 5.68 17.35 -3.28
C SER A 196 6.81 16.37 -3.58
N THR A 197 6.98 15.93 -4.83
CA THR A 197 8.14 15.14 -5.25
C THR A 197 9.31 16.04 -5.61
N THR A 198 10.52 15.60 -5.33
CA THR A 198 11.74 16.32 -5.75
C THR A 198 11.94 16.36 -7.27
N LEU A 199 11.12 15.61 -8.01
CA LEU A 199 11.17 15.46 -9.47
C LEU A 199 10.06 16.23 -10.20
N ALA A 200 9.29 17.05 -9.50
CA ALA A 200 8.05 17.65 -10.05
C ALA A 200 8.24 18.39 -11.37
N GLN A 201 9.38 19.07 -11.54
CA GLN A 201 9.66 19.88 -12.73
C GLN A 201 10.00 19.05 -13.98
N ASP A 202 10.54 17.83 -13.79
CA ASP A 202 11.02 16.98 -14.86
C ASP A 202 10.02 15.88 -15.26
N LEU A 203 8.88 15.80 -14.56
CA LEU A 203 7.95 14.70 -14.74
C LEU A 203 6.92 14.97 -15.85
N PRO A 204 6.65 13.99 -16.71
CA PRO A 204 5.57 14.07 -17.68
C PRO A 204 4.19 14.05 -16.98
N LYS A 205 3.12 14.26 -17.75
CA LYS A 205 1.76 14.14 -17.23
C LYS A 205 1.54 12.76 -16.58
N CYS A 206 1.01 12.76 -15.36
CA CYS A 206 0.80 11.56 -14.58
C CYS A 206 -0.39 10.71 -15.07
N GLN A 207 -0.35 9.43 -14.72
CA GLN A 207 -1.49 8.52 -14.77
C GLN A 207 -2.12 8.43 -13.38
N ILE A 208 -3.45 8.31 -13.32
CA ILE A 208 -4.19 8.20 -12.05
C ILE A 208 -4.75 6.80 -11.88
N ALA A 209 -4.49 6.17 -10.75
CA ALA A 209 -5.16 4.97 -10.29
C ALA A 209 -6.07 5.33 -9.12
N LEU A 210 -7.38 5.25 -9.34
CA LEU A 210 -8.39 5.66 -8.36
C LEU A 210 -9.00 4.44 -7.67
N PHE A 211 -8.92 4.42 -6.35
CA PHE A 211 -9.56 3.44 -5.47
C PHE A 211 -10.41 4.21 -4.45
N THR A 212 -11.71 4.27 -4.69
CA THR A 212 -12.60 5.08 -3.86
C THR A 212 -14.00 4.50 -3.74
N SER A 213 -14.63 4.76 -2.61
CA SER A 213 -16.06 4.59 -2.40
C SER A 213 -16.87 5.83 -2.84
N GLU A 214 -16.20 6.92 -3.26
CA GLU A 214 -16.80 8.22 -3.59
C GLU A 214 -16.53 8.63 -5.04
N ASN A 215 -16.90 7.78 -6.01
CA ASN A 215 -16.59 7.97 -7.42
C ASN A 215 -17.00 9.33 -7.99
N ASP A 216 -18.19 9.81 -7.66
CA ASP A 216 -18.77 11.03 -8.26
C ASP A 216 -17.96 12.29 -7.96
N VAL A 217 -17.37 12.35 -6.77
CA VAL A 217 -16.55 13.47 -6.32
C VAL A 217 -15.25 13.54 -7.14
N TRP A 218 -14.60 12.39 -7.34
CA TRP A 218 -13.33 12.31 -8.04
C TRP A 218 -13.47 12.39 -9.56
N GLN A 219 -14.53 11.87 -10.16
CA GLN A 219 -14.74 11.90 -11.61
C GLN A 219 -14.72 13.33 -12.19
N LYS A 220 -15.29 14.29 -11.46
CA LYS A 220 -15.27 15.70 -11.89
C LYS A 220 -13.88 16.30 -11.90
N GLN A 221 -13.06 15.95 -10.89
CA GLN A 221 -11.71 16.51 -10.71
C GLN A 221 -10.67 15.86 -11.62
N LEU A 222 -10.88 14.61 -11.99
CA LEU A 222 -9.91 13.83 -12.76
C LEU A 222 -10.17 13.82 -14.28
N LYS A 223 -11.09 14.65 -14.77
CA LYS A 223 -11.43 14.70 -16.20
C LYS A 223 -10.27 15.01 -17.15
N SER A 224 -9.29 15.77 -16.67
CA SER A 224 -8.10 16.16 -17.45
C SER A 224 -6.93 15.16 -17.36
N PHE A 225 -7.09 14.10 -16.57
CA PHE A 225 -6.02 13.14 -16.30
C PHE A 225 -6.25 11.81 -17.03
N ASP A 226 -5.14 11.08 -17.29
CA ASP A 226 -5.18 9.69 -17.79
C ASP A 226 -5.53 8.74 -16.64
N VAL A 227 -6.80 8.39 -16.49
CA VAL A 227 -7.28 7.51 -15.42
C VAL A 227 -7.18 6.05 -15.85
N LEU A 228 -6.38 5.28 -15.12
CA LEU A 228 -6.16 3.86 -15.37
C LEU A 228 -7.43 3.03 -15.09
N LYS A 229 -7.81 2.21 -16.05
CA LYS A 229 -8.88 1.22 -15.86
C LYS A 229 -8.34 0.04 -15.05
N ILE A 230 -8.62 0.02 -13.75
CA ILE A 230 -8.25 -1.10 -12.87
C ILE A 230 -9.17 -2.29 -13.16
N LYS A 231 -8.60 -3.50 -13.23
CA LYS A 231 -9.38 -4.73 -13.40
C LYS A 231 -10.34 -4.89 -12.22
N ARG A 232 -11.63 -5.09 -12.51
CA ARG A 232 -12.63 -5.42 -11.49
C ARG A 232 -12.46 -6.89 -11.10
N TYR A 233 -11.88 -7.14 -9.94
CA TYR A 233 -11.69 -8.50 -9.41
C TYR A 233 -12.93 -9.05 -8.70
N PHE A 234 -13.90 -8.18 -8.38
CA PHE A 234 -15.09 -8.46 -7.59
C PHE A 234 -16.36 -8.20 -8.41
N SER A 235 -16.45 -8.79 -9.60
CA SER A 235 -17.54 -8.54 -10.56
C SER A 235 -18.91 -8.97 -10.05
N SER A 236 -18.99 -9.85 -9.08
CA SER A 236 -20.25 -10.35 -8.50
C SER A 236 -20.85 -9.45 -7.40
N HIS A 237 -20.11 -8.47 -6.91
CA HIS A 237 -20.57 -7.59 -5.83
C HIS A 237 -20.83 -6.20 -6.38
N LYS A 238 -22.10 -5.78 -6.38
CA LYS A 238 -22.56 -4.46 -6.80
C LYS A 238 -22.10 -3.34 -5.85
N GLU A 239 -21.60 -3.68 -4.67
CA GLU A 239 -21.14 -2.74 -3.68
C GLU A 239 -19.80 -2.13 -4.08
N ILE A 240 -19.69 -0.83 -3.94
CA ILE A 240 -18.43 -0.10 -4.07
C ILE A 240 -17.55 -0.55 -2.92
N LEU A 241 -16.52 -1.33 -3.23
CA LEU A 241 -15.65 -1.88 -2.22
C LEU A 241 -14.76 -0.80 -1.63
N HIS A 242 -14.64 -0.82 -0.32
CA HIS A 242 -13.74 0.05 0.41
C HIS A 242 -12.29 -0.11 -0.11
N PRO A 243 -11.51 0.98 -0.27
CA PRO A 243 -10.14 0.91 -0.83
C PRO A 243 -9.22 -0.10 -0.16
N MET A 244 -9.42 -0.38 1.12
CA MET A 244 -8.66 -1.37 1.88
C MET A 244 -8.81 -2.81 1.33
N TRP A 245 -9.94 -3.15 0.73
CA TRP A 245 -10.12 -4.43 0.04
C TRP A 245 -9.14 -4.59 -1.12
N TYR A 246 -9.02 -3.55 -1.92
CA TYR A 246 -8.09 -3.55 -3.05
C TYR A 246 -6.64 -3.63 -2.58
N ASN A 247 -6.29 -2.95 -1.50
CA ASN A 247 -4.94 -3.07 -0.94
C ASN A 247 -4.66 -4.50 -0.46
N SER A 248 -5.60 -5.12 0.26
CA SER A 248 -5.48 -6.53 0.70
C SER A 248 -5.39 -7.50 -0.47
N LEU A 249 -6.19 -7.28 -1.53
CA LEU A 249 -6.11 -8.08 -2.74
C LEU A 249 -4.73 -7.99 -3.40
N GLY A 250 -4.19 -6.80 -3.55
CA GLY A 250 -2.87 -6.62 -4.13
C GLY A 250 -1.76 -7.24 -3.29
N LEU A 251 -1.86 -7.17 -1.96
CA LEU A 251 -0.94 -7.85 -1.04
C LEU A 251 -1.02 -9.38 -1.20
N MET A 252 -2.22 -9.96 -1.35
CA MET A 252 -2.40 -11.39 -1.62
C MET A 252 -1.75 -11.80 -2.96
N LEU A 253 -1.85 -10.95 -3.97
CA LEU A 253 -1.30 -11.21 -5.32
C LEU A 253 0.20 -10.98 -5.42
N LYS A 254 0.82 -10.40 -4.41
CA LYS A 254 2.26 -10.08 -4.40
C LYS A 254 3.11 -11.35 -4.52
N LYS A 255 3.96 -11.39 -5.53
CA LYS A 255 4.96 -12.43 -5.71
C LYS A 255 6.25 -12.02 -4.98
N GLY A 256 6.54 -12.61 -3.85
CA GLY A 256 7.74 -12.33 -3.03
C GLY A 256 7.53 -11.17 -2.02
N GLY A 257 8.04 -11.32 -0.80
CA GLY A 257 7.98 -10.29 0.24
C GLY A 257 9.00 -9.18 0.00
N ILE A 258 8.64 -7.94 0.38
CA ILE A 258 9.58 -6.81 0.41
C ILE A 258 10.33 -6.77 1.75
N PHE A 259 9.72 -7.34 2.78
CA PHE A 259 10.38 -7.58 4.06
C PHE A 259 10.39 -9.09 4.32
N ASN A 260 11.58 -9.66 4.43
CA ASN A 260 11.74 -10.90 5.17
C ASN A 260 11.63 -10.53 6.65
N ALA A 261 10.58 -11.01 7.29
CA ALA A 261 10.42 -10.88 8.73
C ALA A 261 11.47 -11.71 9.45
#